data_ca55dbcc8d7deb3d83dd7b11a224d7d9
#
_entry.id   ca55dbcc8d7deb3d83dd7b11a224d7d9
#
_cell.length_a   1.000
_cell.length_b   1.000
_cell.length_c   1.000
_cell.angle_alpha   90.00
_cell.angle_beta   90.00
_cell.angle_gamma   90.00
#
_symmetry.space_group_name_H-M   'P 1'
#
loop_
_entity.id
_entity.type
_entity.pdbx_description
1 polymer ?
#
loop_
_entity_poly.entity_id
_entity_poly.type
_entity_poly.pdbx_seq_one_letter_code
_entity_poly.pdbx_strand_id
1 'polypeptide(L)'
;MMFSDEMKNRDKRLAQTIRSVGYTRIDSDKPLLPDLEASMTGYQIAKFISKETQDGDGASYQDIAIIRYEEVLLNYAEAKAELDILTQDDIDKSIRPIRTRAGMPNLNQNIANSNPDKILAIW
;
A
#
# COMPACT_ATOMS: atom_id res chain seq x y z
N MET A 1 -20.78 9.00 12.02
CA MET A 1 -19.37 9.25 11.62
C MET A 1 -19.40 9.58 10.15
N MET A 2 -18.78 10.67 9.74
CA MET A 2 -18.71 11.05 8.32
C MET A 2 -17.57 10.29 7.65
N PHE A 3 -17.74 9.87 6.39
CA PHE A 3 -16.68 9.20 5.62
C PHE A 3 -15.34 9.97 5.62
N SER A 4 -15.43 11.31 5.57
CA SER A 4 -14.25 12.19 5.70
C SER A 4 -13.49 12.04 7.02
N ASP A 5 -14.17 11.66 8.10
CA ASP A 5 -13.55 11.48 9.42
C ASP A 5 -12.85 10.13 9.52
N GLU A 6 -13.39 9.10 8.86
CA GLU A 6 -12.73 7.78 8.76
C GLU A 6 -11.39 7.83 8.05
N MET A 7 -11.22 8.78 7.13
CA MET A 7 -9.99 8.93 6.34
C MET A 7 -8.88 9.71 7.05
N LYS A 8 -9.22 10.37 8.19
CA LYS A 8 -8.25 11.15 8.97
C LYS A 8 -7.33 10.24 9.79
N ASN A 9 -6.06 10.62 9.89
CA ASN A 9 -5.05 9.93 10.69
C ASN A 9 -4.89 8.43 10.35
N ARG A 10 -5.13 8.07 9.10
CA ARG A 10 -4.95 6.72 8.58
C ARG A 10 -3.64 6.61 7.80
N ASP A 11 -3.24 5.38 7.55
CA ASP A 11 -2.12 5.09 6.65
C ASP A 11 -2.37 5.73 5.28
N LYS A 12 -1.34 6.38 4.74
CA LYS A 12 -1.40 7.07 3.43
C LYS A 12 -1.80 6.14 2.28
N ARG A 13 -1.53 4.84 2.40
CA ARG A 13 -1.92 3.83 1.40
C ARG A 13 -3.42 3.66 1.28
N LEU A 14 -4.18 3.99 2.32
CA LEU A 14 -5.64 3.94 2.28
C LEU A 14 -6.18 4.87 1.19
N ALA A 15 -5.75 6.14 1.19
CA ALA A 15 -6.14 7.13 0.18
C ALA A 15 -5.65 6.78 -1.23
N GLN A 16 -4.61 5.96 -1.36
CA GLN A 16 -4.12 5.44 -2.65
C GLN A 16 -4.90 4.22 -3.14
N THR A 17 -5.66 3.58 -2.27
CA THR A 17 -6.35 2.33 -2.57
C THR A 17 -7.84 2.53 -2.77
N ILE A 18 -8.46 3.40 -1.98
CA ILE A 18 -9.89 3.70 -2.08
C ILE A 18 -10.11 5.16 -2.42
N ARG A 19 -11.23 5.45 -3.08
CA ARG A 19 -11.67 6.81 -3.41
C ARG A 19 -11.89 7.59 -2.11
N SER A 20 -11.01 8.54 -1.84
CA SER A 20 -11.04 9.39 -0.65
C SER A 20 -11.61 10.77 -0.97
N VAL A 21 -11.82 11.58 0.06
CA VAL A 21 -12.20 12.99 -0.12
C VAL A 21 -11.10 13.73 -0.91
N GLY A 22 -11.51 14.43 -1.96
CA GLY A 22 -10.61 15.13 -2.86
C GLY A 22 -9.94 14.25 -3.93
N TYR A 23 -10.37 12.99 -4.07
CA TYR A 23 -9.89 12.13 -5.14
C TYR A 23 -10.25 12.72 -6.52
N THR A 24 -9.26 12.81 -7.39
CA THR A 24 -9.41 13.19 -8.79
C THR A 24 -8.89 12.07 -9.69
N ARG A 25 -9.45 11.93 -10.88
CA ARG A 25 -8.90 11.01 -11.90
C ARG A 25 -7.67 11.64 -12.57
N ILE A 26 -6.89 10.79 -13.23
CA ILE A 26 -5.75 11.23 -14.05
C ILE A 26 -6.26 12.21 -15.12
N ASP A 27 -5.57 13.34 -15.25
CA ASP A 27 -5.90 14.44 -16.16
C ASP A 27 -7.25 15.12 -15.89
N SER A 28 -7.76 15.03 -14.67
CA SER A 28 -9.01 15.69 -14.25
C SER A 28 -8.80 16.41 -12.93
N ASP A 29 -9.17 17.69 -12.87
CA ASP A 29 -9.16 18.49 -11.64
C ASP A 29 -10.49 18.39 -10.88
N LYS A 30 -11.46 17.65 -11.42
CA LYS A 30 -12.79 17.51 -10.84
C LYS A 30 -12.77 16.47 -9.72
N PRO A 31 -13.03 16.87 -8.46
CA PRO A 31 -13.12 15.91 -7.36
C PRO A 31 -14.30 14.97 -7.55
N LEU A 32 -14.05 13.68 -7.36
CA LEU A 32 -15.08 12.65 -7.40
C LEU A 32 -15.34 12.15 -5.99
N LEU A 33 -16.60 12.26 -5.57
CA LEU A 33 -17.05 11.65 -4.33
C LEU A 33 -17.27 10.14 -4.50
N PRO A 34 -17.21 9.35 -3.41
CA PRO A 34 -17.65 7.97 -3.44
C PRO A 34 -19.09 7.86 -3.94
N ASP A 35 -19.33 6.95 -4.86
CA ASP A 35 -20.62 6.67 -5.43
C ASP A 35 -21.27 5.52 -4.65
N LEU A 36 -22.29 5.82 -3.88
CA LEU A 36 -23.02 4.84 -3.06
C LEU A 36 -23.91 3.91 -3.89
N GLU A 37 -24.25 4.30 -5.12
CA GLU A 37 -24.99 3.43 -6.03
C GLU A 37 -24.11 2.34 -6.61
N ALA A 38 -22.82 2.66 -6.85
CA ALA A 38 -21.85 1.73 -7.37
C ALA A 38 -21.19 0.83 -6.30
N SER A 39 -21.37 1.15 -5.02
CA SER A 39 -20.75 0.39 -3.92
C SER A 39 -21.66 0.33 -2.70
N MET A 40 -22.10 -0.86 -2.33
CA MET A 40 -22.93 -1.10 -1.15
C MET A 40 -22.26 -0.68 0.16
N THR A 41 -20.93 -0.65 0.20
CA THR A 41 -20.13 -0.30 1.40
C THR A 41 -19.71 1.16 1.41
N GLY A 42 -19.87 1.90 0.31
CA GLY A 42 -19.32 3.23 0.11
C GLY A 42 -17.81 3.26 -0.18
N TYR A 43 -17.13 2.14 -0.07
CA TYR A 43 -15.69 2.05 -0.38
C TYR A 43 -15.49 1.63 -1.83
N GLN A 44 -14.97 2.54 -2.64
CA GLN A 44 -14.65 2.29 -4.04
C GLN A 44 -13.15 2.22 -4.23
N ILE A 45 -12.68 1.18 -4.92
CA ILE A 45 -11.27 1.03 -5.27
C ILE A 45 -10.88 2.14 -6.24
N ALA A 46 -9.82 2.88 -5.89
CA ALA A 46 -9.23 3.94 -6.71
C ALA A 46 -7.89 3.50 -7.36
N LYS A 47 -7.53 2.24 -7.18
CA LYS A 47 -6.27 1.68 -7.68
C LYS A 47 -6.45 1.10 -9.07
N PHE A 48 -5.46 1.29 -9.96
CA PHE A 48 -5.49 0.86 -11.36
C PHE A 48 -6.61 1.50 -12.20
N ILE A 49 -7.03 2.72 -11.85
CA ILE A 49 -7.98 3.49 -12.65
C ILE A 49 -7.22 4.28 -13.71
N SER A 50 -7.66 4.15 -14.93
CA SER A 50 -7.15 4.86 -16.10
C SER A 50 -7.84 6.23 -16.30
N LYS A 51 -7.49 6.93 -17.38
CA LYS A 51 -8.14 8.18 -17.82
C LYS A 51 -9.60 7.90 -18.21
N GLU A 52 -10.44 8.93 -18.14
CA GLU A 52 -11.84 8.84 -18.60
C GLU A 52 -11.99 8.39 -20.05
N THR A 53 -11.03 8.78 -20.90
CA THR A 53 -10.99 8.37 -22.31
C THR A 53 -10.76 6.87 -22.51
N GLN A 54 -10.39 6.16 -21.48
CA GLN A 54 -10.11 4.71 -21.48
C GLN A 54 -11.21 3.89 -20.79
N ASP A 55 -12.34 4.49 -20.48
CA ASP A 55 -13.47 3.79 -19.83
C ASP A 55 -14.29 2.94 -20.81
N GLY A 56 -14.11 3.15 -22.12
CA GLY A 56 -14.80 2.37 -23.14
C GLY A 56 -14.34 0.91 -23.18
N ASP A 57 -15.23 0.03 -23.60
CA ASP A 57 -14.91 -1.39 -23.79
C ASP A 57 -13.75 -1.55 -24.82
N GLY A 58 -12.70 -2.25 -24.40
CA GLY A 58 -11.48 -2.44 -25.20
C GLY A 58 -10.58 -1.19 -25.34
N ALA A 59 -10.89 -0.08 -24.69
CA ALA A 59 -10.12 1.16 -24.76
C ALA A 59 -8.97 1.25 -23.73
N SER A 60 -8.96 0.38 -22.73
CA SER A 60 -7.92 0.36 -21.71
C SER A 60 -6.74 -0.50 -22.12
N TYR A 61 -5.54 0.07 -22.08
CA TYR A 61 -4.24 -0.61 -22.28
C TYR A 61 -3.32 -0.37 -21.11
N GLN A 62 -3.86 -0.54 -19.91
CA GLN A 62 -3.09 -0.37 -18.68
C GLN A 62 -2.27 -1.63 -18.39
N ASP A 63 -0.96 -1.47 -18.31
CA ASP A 63 -0.07 -2.55 -17.92
C ASP A 63 -0.26 -2.91 -16.44
N ILE A 64 -0.29 -4.20 -16.17
CA ILE A 64 -0.30 -4.74 -14.81
C ILE A 64 1.09 -5.28 -14.50
N ALA A 65 1.72 -4.75 -13.47
CA ALA A 65 3.01 -5.25 -13.01
C ALA A 65 2.82 -6.67 -12.43
N ILE A 66 3.46 -7.67 -13.06
CA ILE A 66 3.44 -9.07 -12.62
C ILE A 66 4.34 -9.25 -11.40
N ILE A 67 5.55 -8.67 -11.43
CA ILE A 67 6.50 -8.65 -10.33
C ILE A 67 6.88 -7.21 -10.05
N ARG A 68 6.89 -6.83 -8.78
CA ARG A 68 7.28 -5.49 -8.36
C ARG A 68 8.58 -5.51 -7.61
N TYR A 69 9.35 -4.43 -7.70
CA TYR A 69 10.64 -4.33 -7.02
C TYR A 69 10.53 -4.51 -5.49
N GLU A 70 9.42 -4.04 -4.90
CA GLU A 70 9.15 -4.23 -3.47
C GLU A 70 9.08 -5.73 -3.09
N GLU A 71 8.54 -6.57 -3.96
CA GLU A 71 8.47 -8.01 -3.77
C GLU A 71 9.88 -8.63 -3.72
N VAL A 72 10.75 -8.22 -4.62
CA VAL A 72 12.17 -8.67 -4.62
C VAL A 72 12.87 -8.27 -3.33
N LEU A 73 12.65 -7.04 -2.84
CA LEU A 73 13.23 -6.56 -1.59
C LEU A 73 12.72 -7.33 -0.37
N LEU A 74 11.43 -7.67 -0.34
CA LEU A 74 10.84 -8.46 0.73
C LEU A 74 11.35 -9.90 0.71
N ASN A 75 11.39 -10.54 -0.45
CA ASN A 75 11.92 -11.90 -0.61
C ASN A 75 13.40 -11.98 -0.19
N TYR A 76 14.19 -10.95 -0.49
CA TYR A 76 15.58 -10.87 -0.01
C TYR A 76 15.65 -10.82 1.52
N ALA A 77 14.84 -9.96 2.15
CA ALA A 77 14.83 -9.83 3.61
C ALA A 77 14.34 -11.12 4.28
N GLU A 78 13.29 -11.74 3.74
CA GLU A 78 12.72 -13.00 4.23
C GLU A 78 13.76 -14.13 4.14
N ALA A 79 14.38 -14.31 2.99
CA ALA A 79 15.41 -15.35 2.81
C ALA A 79 16.57 -15.19 3.80
N LYS A 80 17.00 -13.94 4.07
CA LYS A 80 18.02 -13.65 5.07
C LYS A 80 17.55 -13.95 6.50
N ALA A 81 16.28 -13.68 6.81
CA ALA A 81 15.70 -13.97 8.11
C ALA A 81 15.58 -15.49 8.35
N GLU A 82 15.11 -16.24 7.35
CA GLU A 82 15.01 -17.71 7.42
C GLU A 82 16.36 -18.41 7.60
N LEU A 83 17.45 -17.78 7.15
CA LEU A 83 18.81 -18.27 7.33
C LEU A 83 19.47 -17.77 8.62
N ASP A 84 18.78 -17.02 9.47
CA ASP A 84 19.29 -16.38 10.70
C ASP A 84 20.50 -15.45 10.47
N ILE A 85 20.63 -14.87 9.25
CA ILE A 85 21.74 -13.98 8.88
C ILE A 85 21.27 -12.56 8.54
N LEU A 86 20.02 -12.22 8.85
CA LEU A 86 19.49 -10.88 8.62
C LEU A 86 20.19 -9.86 9.51
N THR A 87 20.72 -8.81 8.90
CA THR A 87 21.37 -7.70 9.60
C THR A 87 20.57 -6.42 9.48
N GLN A 88 20.88 -5.42 10.34
CA GLN A 88 20.26 -4.09 10.22
C GLN A 88 20.57 -3.44 8.85
N ASP A 89 21.75 -3.65 8.29
CA ASP A 89 22.11 -3.16 6.95
C ASP A 89 21.24 -3.79 5.85
N ASP A 90 20.91 -5.07 5.96
CA ASP A 90 19.99 -5.75 5.05
C ASP A 90 18.57 -5.16 5.15
N ILE A 91 18.10 -4.89 6.36
CA ILE A 91 16.82 -4.22 6.63
C ILE A 91 16.80 -2.82 6.00
N ASP A 92 17.90 -2.09 6.15
CA ASP A 92 18.05 -0.75 5.61
C ASP A 92 18.06 -0.72 4.08
N LYS A 93 18.58 -1.76 3.43
CA LYS A 93 18.59 -1.89 1.97
C LYS A 93 17.25 -2.39 1.41
N SER A 94 16.51 -3.19 2.15
CA SER A 94 15.30 -3.88 1.68
C SER A 94 14.00 -3.29 2.24
N ILE A 95 13.82 -3.30 3.55
CA ILE A 95 12.56 -2.94 4.22
C ILE A 95 12.42 -1.42 4.35
N ARG A 96 13.52 -0.70 4.64
CA ARG A 96 13.48 0.76 4.84
C ARG A 96 12.89 1.53 3.66
N PRO A 97 13.25 1.28 2.38
CA PRO A 97 12.67 2.01 1.25
C PRO A 97 11.15 1.85 1.17
N ILE A 98 10.66 0.64 1.44
CA ILE A 98 9.22 0.32 1.42
C ILE A 98 8.49 1.06 2.53
N ARG A 99 9.03 1.03 3.75
CA ARG A 99 8.45 1.72 4.91
C ARG A 99 8.50 3.24 4.77
N THR A 100 9.59 3.79 4.27
CA THR A 100 9.75 5.24 4.02
C THR A 100 8.70 5.73 3.02
N ARG A 101 8.47 4.97 1.94
CA ARG A 101 7.41 5.30 0.97
C ARG A 101 6.02 5.34 1.61
N ALA A 102 5.75 4.47 2.58
CA ALA A 102 4.50 4.45 3.33
C ALA A 102 4.44 5.52 4.44
N GLY A 103 5.50 6.30 4.65
CA GLY A 103 5.60 7.27 5.74
C GLY A 103 5.77 6.63 7.11
N MET A 104 6.27 5.41 7.17
CA MET A 104 6.51 4.65 8.39
C MET A 104 7.98 4.76 8.82
N PRO A 105 8.28 4.73 10.13
CA PRO A 105 9.66 4.67 10.62
C PRO A 105 10.32 3.36 10.18
N ASN A 106 11.66 3.36 10.10
CA ASN A 106 12.42 2.14 9.77
C ASN A 106 12.20 1.04 10.81
N LEU A 107 12.39 -0.21 10.40
CA LEU A 107 12.40 -1.34 11.30
C LEU A 107 13.76 -1.38 12.03
N ASN A 108 13.72 -1.51 13.35
CA ASN A 108 14.91 -1.72 14.18
C ASN A 108 14.93 -3.17 14.67
N GLN A 109 15.93 -3.93 14.24
CA GLN A 109 16.06 -5.35 14.54
C GLN A 109 16.15 -5.62 16.05
N ASN A 110 16.87 -4.78 16.79
CA ASN A 110 17.01 -4.97 18.24
C ASN A 110 15.66 -4.79 18.98
N ILE A 111 14.85 -3.83 18.55
CA ILE A 111 13.50 -3.62 19.11
C ILE A 111 12.58 -4.78 18.73
N ALA A 112 12.64 -5.24 17.51
CA ALA A 112 11.84 -6.38 17.05
C ALA A 112 12.19 -7.66 17.82
N ASN A 113 13.48 -7.94 18.00
CA ASN A 113 13.96 -9.12 18.74
C ASN A 113 13.66 -9.06 20.24
N SER A 114 13.63 -7.85 20.83
CA SER A 114 13.29 -7.68 22.24
C SER A 114 11.79 -7.77 22.53
N ASN A 115 10.97 -7.72 21.49
CA ASN A 115 9.51 -7.72 21.61
C ASN A 115 8.88 -8.72 20.62
N PRO A 116 9.22 -10.02 20.71
CA PRO A 116 8.71 -11.03 19.80
C PRO A 116 7.18 -11.15 19.96
N ASP A 117 6.49 -11.24 18.83
CA ASP A 117 5.07 -11.55 18.84
C ASP A 117 4.86 -12.93 19.43
N LYS A 118 4.07 -12.99 20.52
CA LYS A 118 3.79 -14.25 21.24
C LYS A 118 3.08 -15.29 20.35
N ILE A 119 2.40 -14.85 19.31
CA ILE A 119 1.71 -15.73 18.36
C ILE A 119 2.71 -16.37 17.40
N LEU A 120 3.73 -15.61 16.96
CA LEU A 120 4.78 -16.09 16.06
C LEU A 120 5.88 -16.88 16.76
N ALA A 121 6.03 -16.73 18.07
CA ALA A 121 6.99 -17.49 18.88
C ALA A 121 6.58 -18.96 19.15
N ILE A 122 5.50 -19.44 18.54
CA ILE A 122 4.98 -20.80 18.70
C ILE A 122 5.44 -21.74 17.56
N TRP A 123 6.20 -21.22 16.57
CA TRP A 123 6.72 -22.00 15.44
C TRP A 123 8.21 -22.26 15.56
#